data_639608ba8dafddec8358a43e916947c7
#
_entry.id   639608ba8dafddec8358a43e916947c7
#
_cell.length_a   1.000
_cell.length_b   1.000
_cell.length_c   1.000
_cell.angle_alpha   90.00
_cell.angle_beta   90.00
_cell.angle_gamma   90.00
#
_symmetry.space_group_name_H-M   'P 1'
#
loop_
_entity.id
_entity.type
_entity.pdbx_description
1 polymer ?
#
loop_
_entity_poly.entity_id
_entity_poly.type
_entity_poly.pdbx_seq_one_letter_code
_entity_poly.pdbx_strand_id
1 'polypeptide(L)'
;CIGYVLVLVAAVAVAVGSATGMLSLDLLPPAYAPFVGALLPWALAFFCAISSTTAASVSLEGSARWLMLTAPVSPATVLGAKVAVNLAIAVQCLAVSAVLMAVSLPLDALSVAALFAVPLAASMLAACLGLALDARSPKYDWTSVYEPVKRGVPVFAVIMIGMVFCVLGMGVTTLLGVGASLVLALLAAAVSVAAYRGAVKRGLRA
;
A
#
# COMPACT_ATOMS: atom_id res chain seq x y z
N CYS A 1 7.68 -2.16 -6.59
CA CYS A 1 7.94 -3.29 -5.65
C CYS A 1 9.01 -2.99 -4.58
N ILE A 2 9.77 -1.89 -4.70
CA ILE A 2 10.84 -1.55 -3.73
C ILE A 2 10.30 -1.42 -2.30
N GLY A 3 9.15 -0.80 -2.10
CA GLY A 3 8.57 -0.63 -0.77
C GLY A 3 8.20 -1.95 -0.10
N TYR A 4 7.73 -2.96 -0.83
CA TYR A 4 7.45 -4.28 -0.25
C TYR A 4 8.74 -4.99 0.19
N VAL A 5 9.84 -4.80 -0.56
CA VAL A 5 11.16 -5.28 -0.13
C VAL A 5 11.60 -4.54 1.14
N LEU A 6 11.38 -3.22 1.21
CA LEU A 6 11.70 -2.43 2.42
C LEU A 6 10.89 -2.87 3.63
N VAL A 7 9.63 -3.24 3.45
CA VAL A 7 8.79 -3.82 4.52
C VAL A 7 9.40 -5.13 5.05
N LEU A 8 9.80 -6.03 4.16
CA LEU A 8 10.47 -7.29 4.56
C LEU A 8 11.81 -7.04 5.25
N VAL A 9 12.63 -6.13 4.72
CA VAL A 9 13.92 -5.76 5.32
C VAL A 9 13.71 -5.16 6.71
N ALA A 10 12.72 -4.28 6.86
CA ALA A 10 12.39 -3.71 8.17
C ALA A 10 11.95 -4.80 9.17
N ALA A 11 11.11 -5.75 8.75
CA ALA A 11 10.68 -6.85 9.60
C ALA A 11 11.84 -7.76 10.04
N VAL A 12 12.73 -8.09 9.09
CA VAL A 12 13.94 -8.88 9.39
C VAL A 12 14.87 -8.10 10.33
N ALA A 13 15.07 -6.80 10.11
CA ALA A 13 15.89 -5.95 10.99
C ALA A 13 15.34 -5.90 12.42
N VAL A 14 14.01 -5.80 12.58
CA VAL A 14 13.35 -5.87 13.89
C VAL A 14 13.56 -7.24 14.52
N ALA A 15 13.37 -8.33 13.78
CA ALA A 15 13.54 -9.69 14.28
C ALA A 15 14.98 -9.97 14.72
N VAL A 16 15.96 -9.58 13.91
CA VAL A 16 17.39 -9.73 14.27
C VAL A 16 17.76 -8.83 15.44
N GLY A 17 17.31 -7.58 15.44
CA GLY A 17 17.59 -6.62 16.52
C GLY A 17 17.03 -7.08 17.86
N SER A 18 15.83 -7.67 17.89
CA SER A 18 15.27 -8.24 19.12
C SER A 18 16.00 -9.51 19.57
N ALA A 19 16.34 -10.41 18.63
CA ALA A 19 17.07 -11.65 18.94
C ALA A 19 18.50 -11.38 19.47
N THR A 20 19.14 -10.32 19.00
CA THR A 20 20.48 -9.90 19.46
C THR A 20 20.45 -9.02 20.71
N GLY A 21 19.27 -8.65 21.19
CA GLY A 21 19.11 -7.73 22.32
C GLY A 21 19.42 -6.25 21.98
N MET A 22 19.76 -5.95 20.72
CA MET A 22 20.02 -4.58 20.27
C MET A 22 18.74 -3.74 20.18
N LEU A 23 17.61 -4.39 19.97
CA LEU A 23 16.28 -3.78 19.89
C LEU A 23 15.40 -4.38 21.00
N SER A 24 15.69 -4.08 22.25
CA SER A 24 14.81 -4.42 23.37
C SER A 24 13.94 -3.20 23.70
N LEU A 25 12.63 -3.37 23.75
CA LEU A 25 11.70 -2.32 24.20
C LEU A 25 12.01 -1.86 25.63
N ASP A 26 12.72 -2.71 26.41
CA ASP A 26 13.17 -2.40 27.76
C ASP A 26 14.25 -1.29 27.80
N LEU A 27 14.94 -1.03 26.67
CA LEU A 27 15.89 0.09 26.53
C LEU A 27 15.17 1.42 26.31
N LEU A 28 13.90 1.39 25.92
CA LEU A 28 13.09 2.60 25.73
C LEU A 28 12.43 2.98 27.06
N PRO A 29 12.41 4.28 27.43
CA PRO A 29 11.61 4.72 28.56
C PRO A 29 10.16 4.22 28.39
N PRO A 30 9.50 3.71 29.44
CA PRO A 30 8.18 3.10 29.38
C PRO A 30 7.11 4.01 28.79
N ALA A 31 7.34 5.33 28.79
CA ALA A 31 6.50 6.32 28.15
C ALA A 31 6.44 6.19 26.62
N TYR A 32 7.44 5.59 25.97
CA TYR A 32 7.51 5.47 24.51
C TYR A 32 7.05 4.12 23.96
N ALA A 33 6.98 3.08 24.80
CA ALA A 33 6.57 1.74 24.38
C ALA A 33 5.19 1.71 23.65
N PRO A 34 4.12 2.36 24.13
CA PRO A 34 2.85 2.40 23.41
C PRO A 34 2.91 3.14 22.07
N PHE A 35 3.81 4.13 21.95
CA PHE A 35 3.98 4.85 20.68
C PHE A 35 4.62 3.98 19.59
N VAL A 36 5.54 3.09 19.95
CA VAL A 36 6.19 2.18 18.99
C VAL A 36 5.14 1.27 18.34
N GLY A 37 4.27 0.65 19.15
CA GLY A 37 3.18 -0.20 18.64
C GLY A 37 2.19 0.56 17.76
N ALA A 38 1.92 1.83 18.07
CA ALA A 38 1.03 2.68 17.30
C ALA A 38 1.66 3.17 15.99
N LEU A 39 2.96 3.46 15.96
CA LEU A 39 3.66 4.02 14.80
C LEU A 39 4.09 2.97 13.77
N LEU A 40 4.41 1.77 14.22
CA LEU A 40 4.96 0.72 13.38
C LEU A 40 4.04 0.35 12.19
N PRO A 41 2.72 0.16 12.37
CA PRO A 41 1.81 -0.11 11.25
C PRO A 41 1.82 1.00 10.19
N TRP A 42 1.93 2.26 10.60
CA TRP A 42 1.94 3.41 9.69
C TRP A 42 3.26 3.56 8.94
N ALA A 43 4.39 3.21 9.58
CA ALA A 43 5.69 3.15 8.91
C ALA A 43 5.68 2.09 7.79
N LEU A 44 5.12 0.90 8.05
CA LEU A 44 4.96 -0.12 7.03
C LEU A 44 3.96 0.31 5.94
N ALA A 45 2.87 0.95 6.32
CA ALA A 45 1.87 1.49 5.40
C ALA A 45 2.47 2.52 4.44
N PHE A 46 3.40 3.35 4.91
CA PHE A 46 4.12 4.31 4.07
C PHE A 46 4.89 3.60 2.95
N PHE A 47 5.67 2.57 3.27
CA PHE A 47 6.40 1.81 2.25
C PHE A 47 5.46 1.09 1.27
N CYS A 48 4.31 0.63 1.72
CA CYS A 48 3.30 0.03 0.85
C CYS A 48 2.65 1.07 -0.07
N ALA A 49 2.33 2.25 0.44
CA ALA A 49 1.68 3.33 -0.31
C ALA A 49 2.54 3.84 -1.49
N ILE A 50 3.86 3.93 -1.31
CA ILE A 50 4.78 4.36 -2.38
C ILE A 50 5.06 3.27 -3.42
N SER A 51 4.58 2.02 -3.21
CA SER A 51 4.89 0.86 -4.06
C SER A 51 3.78 0.50 -5.05
N SER A 52 2.86 1.42 -5.35
CA SER A 52 1.79 1.16 -6.30
C SER A 52 2.33 0.87 -7.70
N THR A 53 2.14 -0.36 -8.17
CA THR A 53 2.46 -0.76 -9.55
C THR A 53 1.34 -0.42 -10.52
N THR A 54 0.14 -0.13 -10.01
CA THR A 54 -1.06 0.13 -10.81
C THR A 54 -1.18 1.57 -11.29
N ALA A 55 -0.45 2.51 -10.68
CA ALA A 55 -0.52 3.94 -11.00
C ALA A 55 0.02 4.33 -12.40
N ALA A 56 0.67 3.39 -13.09
CA ALA A 56 1.10 3.54 -14.48
C ALA A 56 0.68 2.35 -15.35
N SER A 57 -0.13 1.42 -14.81
CA SER A 57 -0.37 0.12 -15.45
C SER A 57 -1.21 0.20 -16.72
N VAL A 58 -2.06 1.20 -16.88
CA VAL A 58 -2.83 1.45 -18.11
C VAL A 58 -1.96 2.17 -19.12
N SER A 59 -1.24 3.20 -18.69
CA SER A 59 -0.31 3.96 -19.53
C SER A 59 0.82 3.09 -20.10
N LEU A 60 1.27 2.07 -19.35
CA LEU A 60 2.34 1.14 -19.79
C LEU A 60 1.93 0.24 -20.97
N GLU A 61 0.64 0.09 -21.25
CA GLU A 61 0.20 -0.68 -22.44
C GLU A 61 0.65 0.00 -23.75
N GLY A 62 0.79 1.33 -23.76
CA GLY A 62 1.35 2.07 -24.89
C GLY A 62 0.71 1.71 -26.24
N SER A 63 1.54 1.33 -27.20
CA SER A 63 1.11 0.90 -28.53
C SER A 63 0.37 -0.44 -28.54
N ALA A 64 0.53 -1.28 -27.50
CA ALA A 64 -0.14 -2.58 -27.40
C ALA A 64 -1.56 -2.50 -26.80
N ARG A 65 -2.07 -1.29 -26.48
CA ARG A 65 -3.41 -1.06 -25.90
C ARG A 65 -4.55 -1.71 -26.69
N TRP A 66 -4.38 -1.88 -28.00
CA TRP A 66 -5.37 -2.49 -28.87
C TRP A 66 -5.70 -3.94 -28.44
N LEU A 67 -4.75 -4.67 -27.85
CA LEU A 67 -4.96 -6.01 -27.32
C LEU A 67 -6.01 -6.01 -26.20
N MET A 68 -5.97 -5.02 -25.31
CA MET A 68 -6.98 -4.90 -24.24
C MET A 68 -8.36 -4.53 -24.78
N LEU A 69 -8.42 -3.73 -25.86
CA LEU A 69 -9.67 -3.26 -26.43
C LEU A 69 -10.35 -4.31 -27.31
N THR A 70 -9.57 -5.20 -27.95
CA THR A 70 -10.06 -6.25 -28.83
C THR A 70 -10.28 -7.58 -28.13
N ALA A 71 -9.71 -7.77 -26.94
CA ALA A 71 -9.90 -9.00 -26.17
C ALA A 71 -11.36 -9.16 -25.73
N PRO A 72 -11.93 -10.37 -25.81
CA PRO A 72 -13.32 -10.64 -25.42
C PRO A 72 -13.47 -10.74 -23.88
N VAL A 73 -12.92 -9.77 -23.15
CA VAL A 73 -12.94 -9.70 -21.68
C VAL A 73 -13.48 -8.37 -21.19
N SER A 74 -14.16 -8.41 -20.03
CA SER A 74 -14.73 -7.18 -19.48
C SER A 74 -13.64 -6.23 -18.97
N PRO A 75 -13.83 -4.90 -19.03
CA PRO A 75 -12.92 -3.94 -18.41
C PRO A 75 -12.67 -4.20 -16.93
N ALA A 76 -13.68 -4.71 -16.22
CA ALA A 76 -13.57 -5.09 -14.82
C ALA A 76 -12.53 -6.21 -14.61
N THR A 77 -12.52 -7.21 -15.49
CA THR A 77 -11.57 -8.32 -15.42
C THR A 77 -10.14 -7.83 -15.63
N VAL A 78 -9.91 -6.99 -16.65
CA VAL A 78 -8.58 -6.44 -16.96
C VAL A 78 -8.07 -5.57 -15.81
N LEU A 79 -8.87 -4.60 -15.37
CA LEU A 79 -8.49 -3.70 -14.28
C LEU A 79 -8.35 -4.46 -12.94
N GLY A 80 -9.22 -5.44 -12.71
CA GLY A 80 -9.17 -6.30 -11.52
C GLY A 80 -7.90 -7.13 -11.45
N ALA A 81 -7.46 -7.71 -12.57
CA ALA A 81 -6.21 -8.46 -12.63
C ALA A 81 -4.99 -7.59 -12.26
N LYS A 82 -4.94 -6.33 -12.71
CA LYS A 82 -3.85 -5.40 -12.36
C LYS A 82 -3.80 -5.11 -10.86
N VAL A 83 -4.96 -4.88 -10.23
CA VAL A 83 -5.04 -4.69 -8.77
C VAL A 83 -4.71 -5.98 -8.03
N ALA A 84 -5.21 -7.13 -8.48
CA ALA A 84 -4.97 -8.42 -7.86
C ALA A 84 -3.49 -8.79 -7.80
N VAL A 85 -2.72 -8.54 -8.86
CA VAL A 85 -1.26 -8.78 -8.87
C VAL A 85 -0.56 -7.92 -7.81
N ASN A 86 -0.91 -6.63 -7.69
CA ASN A 86 -0.34 -5.76 -6.66
C ASN A 86 -0.66 -6.27 -5.26
N LEU A 87 -1.94 -6.62 -5.00
CA LEU A 87 -2.38 -7.10 -3.70
C LEU A 87 -1.82 -8.48 -3.36
N ALA A 88 -1.65 -9.38 -4.33
CA ALA A 88 -1.04 -10.67 -4.10
C ALA A 88 0.39 -10.53 -3.55
N ILE A 89 1.20 -9.65 -4.14
CA ILE A 89 2.55 -9.35 -3.65
C ILE A 89 2.49 -8.71 -2.26
N ALA A 90 1.59 -7.74 -2.08
CA ALA A 90 1.43 -7.04 -0.79
C ALA A 90 1.06 -8.01 0.33
N VAL A 91 0.06 -8.87 0.13
CA VAL A 91 -0.42 -9.83 1.15
C VAL A 91 0.69 -10.77 1.60
N GLN A 92 1.46 -11.33 0.66
CA GLN A 92 2.56 -12.24 1.00
C GLN A 92 3.65 -11.54 1.81
N CYS A 93 4.10 -10.36 1.35
CA CYS A 93 5.14 -9.61 2.06
C CYS A 93 4.68 -9.16 3.44
N LEU A 94 3.43 -8.68 3.56
CA LEU A 94 2.88 -8.23 4.82
C LEU A 94 2.61 -9.37 5.80
N ALA A 95 2.15 -10.54 5.33
CA ALA A 95 1.94 -11.69 6.18
C ALA A 95 3.25 -12.16 6.83
N VAL A 96 4.31 -12.29 6.02
CA VAL A 96 5.63 -12.66 6.55
C VAL A 96 6.14 -11.60 7.52
N SER A 97 6.02 -10.31 7.18
CA SER A 97 6.49 -9.21 8.03
C SER A 97 5.72 -9.13 9.34
N ALA A 98 4.38 -9.28 9.31
CA ALA A 98 3.55 -9.26 10.51
C ALA A 98 3.86 -10.42 11.46
N VAL A 99 4.08 -11.63 10.91
CA VAL A 99 4.48 -12.80 11.72
C VAL A 99 5.84 -12.58 12.36
N LEU A 100 6.84 -12.12 11.59
CA LEU A 100 8.17 -11.84 12.13
C LEU A 100 8.12 -10.82 13.27
N MET A 101 7.38 -9.73 13.08
CA MET A 101 7.26 -8.68 14.10
C MET A 101 6.44 -9.13 15.32
N ALA A 102 5.37 -9.92 15.11
CA ALA A 102 4.56 -10.44 16.19
C ALA A 102 5.32 -11.42 17.10
N VAL A 103 6.24 -12.21 16.54
CA VAL A 103 7.10 -13.12 17.31
C VAL A 103 8.24 -12.37 18.00
N SER A 104 8.70 -11.26 17.40
CA SER A 104 9.90 -10.54 17.88
C SER A 104 9.60 -9.45 18.90
N LEU A 105 8.39 -8.94 18.93
CA LEU A 105 7.98 -7.85 19.81
C LEU A 105 6.80 -8.29 20.69
N PRO A 106 6.76 -7.89 21.97
CA PRO A 106 5.65 -8.17 22.90
C PRO A 106 4.45 -7.26 22.55
N LEU A 107 3.77 -7.56 21.42
CA LEU A 107 2.63 -6.81 20.94
C LEU A 107 1.32 -7.46 21.38
N ASP A 108 0.33 -6.65 21.70
CA ASP A 108 -1.03 -7.11 21.93
C ASP A 108 -1.72 -7.52 20.60
N ALA A 109 -2.78 -8.30 20.70
CA ALA A 109 -3.49 -8.83 19.53
C ALA A 109 -4.03 -7.71 18.61
N LEU A 110 -4.41 -6.57 19.19
CA LEU A 110 -4.91 -5.42 18.43
C LEU A 110 -3.80 -4.77 17.59
N SER A 111 -2.61 -4.62 18.16
CA SER A 111 -1.41 -4.11 17.48
C SER A 111 -0.95 -5.05 16.36
N VAL A 112 -0.99 -6.36 16.59
CA VAL A 112 -0.69 -7.37 15.54
C VAL A 112 -1.70 -7.28 14.40
N ALA A 113 -2.99 -7.14 14.69
CA ALA A 113 -4.01 -6.94 13.67
C ALA A 113 -3.77 -5.64 12.87
N ALA A 114 -3.39 -4.55 13.54
CA ALA A 114 -3.07 -3.28 12.91
C ALA A 114 -1.83 -3.37 12.02
N LEU A 115 -0.78 -4.13 12.43
CA LEU A 115 0.43 -4.37 11.63
C LEU A 115 0.15 -4.99 10.27
N PHE A 116 -0.90 -5.77 10.14
CA PHE A 116 -1.31 -6.35 8.87
C PHE A 116 -2.35 -5.49 8.15
N ALA A 117 -3.43 -5.09 8.86
CA ALA A 117 -4.58 -4.43 8.26
C ALA A 117 -4.26 -3.02 7.72
N VAL A 118 -3.48 -2.22 8.44
CA VAL A 118 -3.18 -0.83 8.06
C VAL A 118 -2.31 -0.75 6.81
N PRO A 119 -1.17 -1.47 6.70
CA PRO A 119 -0.37 -1.47 5.48
C PRO A 119 -1.10 -2.10 4.29
N LEU A 120 -1.93 -3.13 4.52
CA LEU A 120 -2.74 -3.74 3.48
C LEU A 120 -3.77 -2.75 2.92
N ALA A 121 -4.46 -2.02 3.80
CA ALA A 121 -5.41 -0.99 3.40
C ALA A 121 -4.73 0.15 2.63
N ALA A 122 -3.53 0.58 3.05
CA ALA A 122 -2.72 1.57 2.34
C ALA A 122 -2.31 1.08 0.95
N SER A 123 -1.88 -0.19 0.83
CA SER A 123 -1.56 -0.83 -0.45
C SER A 123 -2.78 -0.90 -1.38
N MET A 124 -3.93 -1.30 -0.84
CA MET A 124 -5.19 -1.36 -1.58
C MET A 124 -5.64 0.04 -2.04
N LEU A 125 -5.51 1.04 -1.17
CA LEU A 125 -5.83 2.43 -1.49
C LEU A 125 -4.93 2.95 -2.62
N ALA A 126 -3.63 2.77 -2.51
CA ALA A 126 -2.66 3.17 -3.52
C ALA A 126 -2.90 2.44 -4.86
N ALA A 127 -3.20 1.13 -4.83
CA ALA A 127 -3.47 0.36 -6.02
C ALA A 127 -4.74 0.81 -6.74
N CYS A 128 -5.86 0.98 -6.02
CA CYS A 128 -7.15 1.35 -6.63
C CYS A 128 -7.20 2.81 -7.07
N LEU A 129 -6.63 3.74 -6.28
CA LEU A 129 -6.53 5.14 -6.68
C LEU A 129 -5.57 5.32 -7.84
N GLY A 130 -4.42 4.65 -7.81
CA GLY A 130 -3.45 4.68 -8.91
C GLY A 130 -4.06 4.23 -10.21
N LEU A 131 -4.75 3.10 -10.20
CA LEU A 131 -5.47 2.60 -11.35
C LEU A 131 -6.55 3.58 -11.84
N ALA A 132 -7.34 4.15 -10.92
CA ALA A 132 -8.42 5.07 -11.26
C ALA A 132 -7.92 6.38 -11.86
N LEU A 133 -6.77 6.89 -11.41
CA LEU A 133 -6.13 8.09 -11.93
C LEU A 133 -5.49 7.82 -13.30
N ASP A 134 -4.77 6.71 -13.42
CA ASP A 134 -4.11 6.33 -14.67
C ASP A 134 -5.14 6.03 -15.78
N ALA A 135 -6.21 5.32 -15.47
CA ALA A 135 -7.32 5.06 -16.41
C ALA A 135 -8.10 6.31 -16.80
N ARG A 136 -8.04 7.40 -16.00
CA ARG A 136 -8.71 8.66 -16.33
C ARG A 136 -7.97 9.49 -17.37
N SER A 137 -6.64 9.46 -17.33
CA SER A 137 -5.78 10.25 -18.22
C SER A 137 -4.53 9.44 -18.60
N PRO A 138 -4.70 8.32 -19.34
CA PRO A 138 -3.58 7.49 -19.73
C PRO A 138 -2.69 8.22 -20.74
N LYS A 139 -1.37 8.07 -20.57
CA LYS A 139 -0.37 8.57 -21.53
C LYS A 139 0.18 7.40 -22.31
N TYR A 140 -0.02 7.41 -23.63
CA TYR A 140 0.46 6.35 -24.52
C TYR A 140 1.66 6.77 -25.37
N ASP A 141 1.96 8.08 -25.44
CA ASP A 141 3.00 8.68 -26.31
C ASP A 141 4.36 8.75 -25.61
N TRP A 142 4.73 7.69 -24.89
CA TRP A 142 6.02 7.64 -24.23
C TRP A 142 7.06 6.95 -25.12
N THR A 143 8.29 7.49 -25.09
CA THR A 143 9.43 6.93 -25.80
C THR A 143 10.24 5.98 -24.94
N SER A 144 10.09 6.07 -23.62
CA SER A 144 10.77 5.24 -22.64
C SER A 144 9.81 4.83 -21.52
N VAL A 145 9.84 3.57 -21.12
CA VAL A 145 9.07 3.01 -19.98
C VAL A 145 9.30 3.79 -18.68
N TYR A 146 10.40 4.51 -18.57
CA TYR A 146 10.73 5.37 -17.44
C TYR A 146 9.74 6.55 -17.28
N GLU A 147 9.21 7.08 -18.38
CA GLU A 147 8.32 8.25 -18.35
C GLU A 147 7.01 8.00 -17.60
N PRO A 148 6.17 7.00 -17.96
CA PRO A 148 4.93 6.77 -17.26
C PRO A 148 5.14 6.30 -15.83
N VAL A 149 6.24 5.58 -15.54
CA VAL A 149 6.51 5.00 -14.22
C VAL A 149 7.05 6.03 -13.23
N LYS A 150 7.92 6.94 -13.65
CA LYS A 150 8.58 7.89 -12.72
C LYS A 150 8.13 9.34 -12.87
N ARG A 151 7.63 9.74 -14.04
CA ARG A 151 7.17 11.11 -14.33
C ARG A 151 5.65 11.20 -14.52
N GLY A 152 4.93 10.10 -14.37
CA GLY A 152 3.47 10.07 -14.49
C GLY A 152 2.80 10.86 -13.36
N VAL A 153 1.91 11.80 -13.72
CA VAL A 153 1.08 12.54 -12.75
C VAL A 153 0.30 11.60 -11.82
N PRO A 154 -0.30 10.48 -12.29
CA PRO A 154 -0.97 9.53 -11.42
C PRO A 154 -0.06 8.94 -10.35
N VAL A 155 1.19 8.61 -10.69
CA VAL A 155 2.16 8.03 -9.76
C VAL A 155 2.48 9.03 -8.65
N PHE A 156 2.78 10.29 -9.01
CA PHE A 156 3.07 11.34 -8.03
C PHE A 156 1.86 11.63 -7.13
N ALA A 157 0.66 11.72 -7.70
CA ALA A 157 -0.56 11.96 -6.94
C ALA A 157 -0.83 10.86 -5.91
N VAL A 158 -0.66 9.58 -6.28
CA VAL A 158 -0.85 8.44 -5.36
C VAL A 158 0.16 8.48 -4.22
N ILE A 159 1.43 8.78 -4.50
CA ILE A 159 2.46 8.90 -3.47
C ILE A 159 2.09 10.02 -2.48
N MET A 160 1.68 11.18 -2.98
CA MET A 160 1.27 12.31 -2.12
C MET A 160 0.05 11.98 -1.26
N ILE A 161 -0.99 11.37 -1.85
CA ILE A 161 -2.20 10.94 -1.13
C ILE A 161 -1.83 9.89 -0.07
N GLY A 162 -1.00 8.91 -0.42
CA GLY A 162 -0.52 7.89 0.50
C GLY A 162 0.28 8.47 1.67
N MET A 163 1.15 9.45 1.40
CA MET A 163 1.92 10.13 2.42
C MET A 163 1.02 10.89 3.40
N VAL A 164 0.08 11.68 2.87
CA VAL A 164 -0.91 12.42 3.69
C VAL A 164 -1.75 11.43 4.53
N PHE A 165 -2.22 10.33 3.93
CA PHE A 165 -2.96 9.31 4.64
C PHE A 165 -2.15 8.70 5.80
N CYS A 166 -0.88 8.38 5.59
CA CYS A 166 -0.02 7.82 6.63
C CYS A 166 0.25 8.83 7.76
N VAL A 167 0.55 10.09 7.43
CA VAL A 167 0.82 11.14 8.44
C VAL A 167 -0.42 11.43 9.27
N LEU A 168 -1.58 11.60 8.64
CA LEU A 168 -2.84 11.81 9.35
C LEU A 168 -3.23 10.59 10.19
N GLY A 169 -3.07 9.39 9.63
CA GLY A 169 -3.37 8.15 10.33
C GLY A 169 -2.48 7.93 11.55
N MET A 170 -1.20 8.24 11.44
CA MET A 170 -0.26 8.21 12.56
C MET A 170 -0.68 9.19 13.65
N GLY A 171 -1.03 10.43 13.29
CA GLY A 171 -1.50 11.44 14.24
C GLY A 171 -2.80 11.03 14.94
N VAL A 172 -3.77 10.49 14.21
CA VAL A 172 -5.03 10.01 14.79
C VAL A 172 -4.80 8.82 15.73
N THR A 173 -3.92 7.88 15.32
CA THR A 173 -3.62 6.70 16.15
C THR A 173 -2.90 7.05 17.44
N THR A 174 -2.02 8.05 17.44
CA THR A 174 -1.34 8.52 18.65
C THR A 174 -2.30 9.21 19.63
N LEU A 175 -3.35 9.86 19.13
CA LEU A 175 -4.36 10.55 19.97
C LEU A 175 -5.46 9.62 20.47
N LEU A 176 -5.93 8.69 19.63
CA LEU A 176 -7.12 7.86 19.89
C LEU A 176 -6.80 6.38 20.14
N GLY A 177 -5.53 6.00 20.05
CA GLY A 177 -5.07 4.62 20.23
C GLY A 177 -5.15 3.74 18.98
N VAL A 178 -4.64 2.51 19.11
CA VAL A 178 -4.50 1.56 18.01
C VAL A 178 -5.84 1.16 17.36
N GLY A 179 -6.93 1.16 18.13
CA GLY A 179 -8.27 0.88 17.58
C GLY A 179 -8.68 1.84 16.46
N ALA A 180 -8.28 3.11 16.54
CA ALA A 180 -8.56 4.10 15.51
C ALA A 180 -7.86 3.76 14.17
N SER A 181 -6.69 3.13 14.21
CA SER A 181 -5.98 2.72 13.00
C SER A 181 -6.75 1.68 12.20
N LEU A 182 -7.44 0.74 12.87
CA LEU A 182 -8.29 -0.25 12.20
C LEU A 182 -9.53 0.39 11.57
N VAL A 183 -10.13 1.37 12.22
CA VAL A 183 -11.25 2.14 11.63
C VAL A 183 -10.77 2.88 10.38
N LEU A 184 -9.61 3.54 10.42
CA LEU A 184 -9.02 4.20 9.27
C LEU A 184 -8.68 3.20 8.14
N ALA A 185 -8.21 2.00 8.47
CA ALA A 185 -7.97 0.95 7.50
C ALA A 185 -9.27 0.51 6.80
N LEU A 186 -10.37 0.35 7.54
CA LEU A 186 -11.68 0.04 6.96
C LEU A 186 -12.20 1.16 6.06
N LEU A 187 -12.06 2.41 6.47
CA LEU A 187 -12.42 3.56 5.64
C LEU A 187 -11.58 3.62 4.35
N ALA A 188 -10.28 3.39 4.44
CA ALA A 188 -9.39 3.33 3.28
C ALA A 188 -9.79 2.19 2.33
N ALA A 189 -10.15 1.01 2.85
CA ALA A 189 -10.65 -0.10 2.06
C ALA A 189 -11.98 0.26 1.35
N ALA A 190 -12.90 0.93 2.02
CA ALA A 190 -14.15 1.39 1.42
C ALA A 190 -13.91 2.40 0.29
N VAL A 191 -13.02 3.37 0.50
CA VAL A 191 -12.60 4.34 -0.53
C VAL A 191 -11.95 3.63 -1.72
N SER A 192 -11.14 2.62 -1.47
CA SER A 192 -10.48 1.81 -2.50
C SER A 192 -11.49 1.10 -3.40
N VAL A 193 -12.49 0.46 -2.79
CA VAL A 193 -13.59 -0.20 -3.53
C VAL A 193 -14.38 0.83 -4.35
N ALA A 194 -14.67 2.00 -3.79
CA ALA A 194 -15.37 3.06 -4.51
C ALA A 194 -14.55 3.57 -5.71
N ALA A 195 -13.24 3.79 -5.53
CA ALA A 195 -12.32 4.20 -6.59
C ALA A 195 -12.25 3.15 -7.72
N TYR A 196 -12.11 1.87 -7.36
CA TYR A 196 -12.11 0.77 -8.32
C TYR A 196 -13.43 0.69 -9.11
N ARG A 197 -14.58 0.73 -8.42
CA ARG A 197 -15.90 0.75 -9.09
C ARG A 197 -16.06 1.94 -10.01
N GLY A 198 -15.54 3.11 -9.62
CA GLY A 198 -15.50 4.31 -10.44
C GLY A 198 -14.65 4.14 -11.70
N ALA A 199 -13.50 3.46 -11.60
CA ALA A 199 -12.66 3.14 -12.75
C ALA A 199 -13.35 2.16 -13.72
N VAL A 200 -13.94 1.10 -13.19
CA VAL A 200 -14.67 0.10 -13.99
C VAL A 200 -15.87 0.71 -14.73
N LYS A 201 -16.67 1.58 -14.07
CA LYS A 201 -17.81 2.26 -14.71
C LYS A 201 -17.43 3.17 -15.87
N ARG A 202 -16.22 3.76 -15.82
CA ARG A 202 -15.71 4.61 -16.91
C ARG A 202 -15.23 3.78 -18.10
N GLY A 203 -14.90 2.52 -17.88
CA GLY A 203 -14.34 1.61 -18.86
C GLY A 203 -12.92 1.99 -19.30
N LEU A 204 -12.38 1.21 -20.21
CA LEU A 204 -11.15 1.50 -20.91
C LEU A 204 -11.51 2.45 -22.08
N ARG A 205 -11.10 3.71 -21.98
CA ARG A 205 -11.32 4.66 -23.08
C ARG A 205 -10.26 4.44 -24.15
N ALA A 206 -10.71 4.36 -25.39
CA ALA A 206 -9.84 4.30 -26.55
C ALA A 206 -9.07 5.61 -26.75
#